data_44eaf4729f7da58d2574c71ece7cebb6
#
_entry.id   44eaf4729f7da58d2574c71ece7cebb6
#
_cell.length_a   1.000
_cell.length_b   1.000
_cell.length_c   1.000
_cell.angle_alpha   90.00
_cell.angle_beta   90.00
_cell.angle_gamma   90.00
#
_symmetry.space_group_name_H-M   'P 1'
#
loop_
_entity.id
_entity.type
_entity.pdbx_description
1 polymer ?
#
loop_
_entity_poly.entity_id
_entity_poly.type
_entity_poly.pdbx_seq_one_letter_code
_entity_poly.pdbx_strand_id
1 'polypeptide(L)'
;MAYTKNMKLEDFLSDHRVKEVKEITHPFIKVKLRPDYVFIEMQDEKLMVSIEDYFSYKIKDLKGLDDELYAKLKENEKLLKAYRSCLRKLSSRDYTIRQIKDHLYKQELHKDEVEQIVAKLIAYGLLDDEKYAQNRISYYDNSFMSAKQIRQKLTKEGIDDKLIDDNLKYDRNREYLKAKNRAEKLVKTMHNKSLKALKQSVLTRLAADGFSYELSNEIINELELSNDNEDELLQKEYNKALKKYTKRYEGYDLKQRLYASLMAKGFRSEDIRRILEVENGQTG
;
A
#
# COMPACT_ATOMS: atom_id res chain seq x y z
N MET A 1 -16.21 6.59 28.39
CA MET A 1 -17.34 7.52 28.65
C MET A 1 -17.94 7.88 27.32
N ALA A 2 -19.17 7.43 27.10
CA ALA A 2 -19.87 7.55 25.84
C ALA A 2 -20.39 8.99 25.66
N TYR A 3 -19.95 9.65 24.58
CA TYR A 3 -20.59 10.86 24.08
C TYR A 3 -21.58 10.47 22.97
N THR A 4 -22.69 9.88 23.35
CA THR A 4 -23.90 9.90 22.55
C THR A 4 -24.61 11.21 22.78
N LYS A 5 -24.23 12.26 22.05
CA LYS A 5 -25.09 13.40 21.92
C LYS A 5 -26.14 13.08 20.87
N ASN A 6 -27.24 12.48 21.31
CA ASN A 6 -28.51 12.47 20.56
C ASN A 6 -28.88 13.94 20.33
N MET A 7 -28.47 14.50 19.22
CA MET A 7 -29.11 15.70 18.71
C MET A 7 -30.50 15.28 18.35
N LYS A 8 -31.49 15.75 19.10
CA LYS A 8 -32.90 15.41 18.85
C LYS A 8 -33.22 15.85 17.42
N LEU A 9 -33.87 14.95 16.68
CA LEU A 9 -34.41 15.22 15.35
C LEU A 9 -35.25 16.50 15.34
N GLU A 10 -35.86 16.85 16.47
CA GLU A 10 -36.66 18.05 16.72
C GLU A 10 -35.82 19.36 16.65
N ASP A 11 -34.56 19.36 17.11
CA ASP A 11 -33.69 20.55 17.04
C ASP A 11 -33.20 20.81 15.60
N PHE A 12 -33.03 19.75 14.83
CA PHE A 12 -32.70 19.85 13.40
C PHE A 12 -33.89 20.32 12.54
N LEU A 13 -35.08 19.91 12.94
CA LEU A 13 -36.32 20.27 12.23
C LEU A 13 -36.82 21.69 12.55
N SER A 14 -36.35 22.32 13.65
CA SER A 14 -36.80 23.65 14.05
C SER A 14 -36.20 24.80 13.25
N ASP A 15 -35.02 24.59 12.67
CA ASP A 15 -34.28 25.65 11.94
C ASP A 15 -34.64 25.73 10.43
N HIS A 16 -35.38 24.77 9.92
CA HIS A 16 -35.82 24.76 8.51
C HIS A 16 -37.30 25.15 8.43
N ARG A 17 -37.58 26.44 8.56
CA ARG A 17 -38.88 26.97 8.17
C ARG A 17 -39.06 26.73 6.68
N VAL A 18 -39.99 25.83 6.32
CA VAL A 18 -40.43 25.67 4.94
C VAL A 18 -40.97 27.01 4.47
N LYS A 19 -40.24 27.72 3.64
CA LYS A 19 -40.79 28.83 2.87
C LYS A 19 -41.87 28.22 1.97
N GLU A 20 -43.05 28.80 1.96
CA GLU A 20 -44.08 28.45 0.96
C GLU A 20 -43.45 28.51 -0.42
N VAL A 21 -43.58 27.43 -1.20
CA VAL A 21 -43.15 27.38 -2.59
C VAL A 21 -43.97 28.44 -3.34
N LYS A 22 -43.32 29.55 -3.67
CA LYS A 22 -44.00 30.75 -4.22
C LYS A 22 -44.51 30.54 -5.65
N GLU A 23 -43.79 29.81 -6.46
CA GLU A 23 -44.11 29.49 -7.84
C GLU A 23 -43.44 28.16 -8.22
N ILE A 24 -44.20 27.24 -8.78
CA ILE A 24 -43.71 25.96 -9.26
C ILE A 24 -43.09 26.13 -10.64
N THR A 25 -41.77 26.15 -10.75
CA THR A 25 -41.04 26.23 -12.01
C THR A 25 -40.59 24.86 -12.51
N HIS A 26 -40.40 23.88 -11.59
CA HIS A 26 -39.96 22.52 -11.89
C HIS A 26 -41.01 21.49 -11.43
N PRO A 27 -42.07 21.24 -12.23
CA PRO A 27 -43.13 20.29 -11.85
C PRO A 27 -42.62 18.84 -11.85
N PHE A 28 -43.12 18.05 -10.90
CA PHE A 28 -42.78 16.64 -10.83
C PHE A 28 -43.59 15.81 -11.82
N ILE A 29 -42.89 14.92 -12.54
CA ILE A 29 -43.53 13.86 -13.34
C ILE A 29 -43.68 12.61 -12.44
N LYS A 30 -42.63 12.27 -11.68
CA LYS A 30 -42.62 11.09 -10.84
C LYS A 30 -41.61 11.21 -9.69
N VAL A 31 -42.01 10.69 -8.55
CA VAL A 31 -41.12 10.54 -7.37
C VAL A 31 -40.92 9.06 -7.09
N LYS A 32 -39.65 8.64 -7.03
CA LYS A 32 -39.26 7.24 -6.76
C LYS A 32 -38.44 7.17 -5.48
N LEU A 33 -39.00 6.62 -4.45
CA LEU A 33 -38.29 6.33 -3.19
C LEU A 33 -37.32 5.17 -3.36
N ARG A 34 -36.15 5.31 -2.78
CA ARG A 34 -35.12 4.28 -2.58
C ARG A 34 -34.76 4.24 -1.10
N PRO A 35 -34.08 3.19 -0.61
CA PRO A 35 -33.77 3.07 0.82
C PRO A 35 -33.01 4.26 1.42
N ASP A 36 -32.16 4.91 0.64
CA ASP A 36 -31.22 5.94 1.08
C ASP A 36 -31.26 7.25 0.28
N TYR A 37 -32.16 7.35 -0.69
CA TYR A 37 -32.36 8.56 -1.50
C TYR A 37 -33.69 8.52 -2.25
N VAL A 38 -34.06 9.65 -2.85
CA VAL A 38 -35.26 9.80 -3.66
C VAL A 38 -34.86 10.29 -5.06
N PHE A 39 -35.44 9.73 -6.11
CA PHE A 39 -35.40 10.31 -7.44
C PHE A 39 -36.66 11.12 -7.70
N ILE A 40 -36.46 12.37 -8.09
CA ILE A 40 -37.50 13.25 -8.59
C ILE A 40 -37.31 13.37 -10.12
N GLU A 41 -38.25 12.86 -10.88
CA GLU A 41 -38.27 12.96 -12.33
C GLU A 41 -39.07 14.21 -12.72
N MET A 42 -38.44 15.11 -13.47
CA MET A 42 -39.00 16.32 -14.07
C MET A 42 -38.94 16.17 -15.57
N GLN A 43 -39.47 17.16 -16.34
CA GLN A 43 -39.60 17.06 -17.79
C GLN A 43 -38.25 16.75 -18.45
N ASP A 44 -37.21 17.48 -18.10
CA ASP A 44 -35.92 17.45 -18.81
C ASP A 44 -34.82 16.74 -18.02
N GLU A 45 -35.04 16.40 -16.72
CA GLU A 45 -34.02 15.79 -15.91
C GLU A 45 -34.56 14.95 -14.74
N LYS A 46 -33.60 14.25 -14.09
CA LYS A 46 -33.80 13.53 -12.84
C LYS A 46 -32.89 14.10 -11.77
N LEU A 47 -33.46 14.48 -10.64
CA LEU A 47 -32.75 14.95 -9.47
C LEU A 47 -32.70 13.85 -8.42
N MET A 48 -31.50 13.61 -7.88
CA MET A 48 -31.30 12.69 -6.76
C MET A 48 -31.24 13.49 -5.45
N VAL A 49 -32.17 13.24 -4.56
CA VAL A 49 -32.35 13.96 -3.29
C VAL A 49 -32.08 13.01 -2.14
N SER A 50 -31.40 13.48 -1.09
CA SER A 50 -31.22 12.69 0.12
C SER A 50 -32.58 12.44 0.82
N ILE A 51 -32.68 11.35 1.60
CA ILE A 51 -33.87 11.11 2.42
C ILE A 51 -34.05 12.25 3.43
N GLU A 52 -32.95 12.76 3.97
CA GLU A 52 -32.97 13.91 4.90
C GLU A 52 -33.60 15.15 4.26
N ASP A 53 -33.13 15.54 3.05
CA ASP A 53 -33.69 16.69 2.33
C ASP A 53 -35.15 16.45 1.93
N TYR A 54 -35.49 15.24 1.50
CA TYR A 54 -36.85 14.89 1.10
C TYR A 54 -37.87 15.14 2.23
N PHE A 55 -37.51 14.78 3.45
CA PHE A 55 -38.40 15.03 4.61
C PHE A 55 -38.27 16.45 5.15
N SER A 56 -37.06 17.02 5.22
CA SER A 56 -36.83 18.37 5.76
C SER A 56 -37.53 19.45 4.95
N TYR A 57 -37.53 19.33 3.63
CA TYR A 57 -38.23 20.25 2.73
C TYR A 57 -39.67 19.82 2.46
N LYS A 58 -40.17 18.78 3.14
CA LYS A 58 -41.55 18.26 2.93
C LYS A 58 -41.87 17.99 1.45
N ILE A 59 -40.89 17.54 0.67
CA ILE A 59 -41.01 17.37 -0.79
C ILE A 59 -42.16 16.42 -1.15
N LYS A 60 -42.51 15.49 -0.25
CA LYS A 60 -43.65 14.58 -0.41
C LYS A 60 -45.00 15.32 -0.61
N ASP A 61 -45.09 16.52 -0.05
CA ASP A 61 -46.33 17.33 -0.07
C ASP A 61 -46.38 18.34 -1.23
N LEU A 62 -45.26 18.43 -2.00
CA LEU A 62 -45.10 19.33 -3.13
C LEU A 62 -45.52 18.66 -4.45
N LYS A 63 -45.94 19.48 -5.42
CA LYS A 63 -46.17 19.07 -6.82
C LYS A 63 -45.01 19.43 -7.75
N GLY A 64 -44.04 20.19 -7.26
CA GLY A 64 -42.87 20.67 -7.98
C GLY A 64 -41.99 21.52 -7.08
N LEU A 65 -40.91 22.07 -7.62
CA LEU A 65 -39.94 22.93 -6.92
C LEU A 65 -40.03 24.35 -7.54
N ASP A 66 -39.71 25.34 -6.69
CA ASP A 66 -39.31 26.67 -7.17
C ASP A 66 -37.82 26.68 -7.52
N ASP A 67 -37.34 27.74 -8.17
CA ASP A 67 -35.94 27.86 -8.60
C ASP A 67 -34.95 27.87 -7.43
N GLU A 68 -35.33 28.44 -6.28
CA GLU A 68 -34.47 28.50 -5.08
C GLU A 68 -34.24 27.09 -4.49
N LEU A 69 -35.31 26.36 -4.27
CA LEU A 69 -35.24 25.01 -3.73
C LEU A 69 -34.60 24.03 -4.73
N TYR A 70 -34.89 24.17 -6.01
CA TYR A 70 -34.26 23.41 -7.08
C TYR A 70 -32.75 23.60 -7.08
N ALA A 71 -32.26 24.85 -7.09
CA ALA A 71 -30.81 25.15 -7.05
C ALA A 71 -30.12 24.54 -5.83
N LYS A 72 -30.76 24.67 -4.67
CA LYS A 72 -30.24 24.09 -3.42
C LYS A 72 -30.18 22.57 -3.45
N LEU A 73 -31.23 21.92 -3.92
CA LEU A 73 -31.25 20.46 -4.04
C LEU A 73 -30.24 19.96 -5.11
N LYS A 74 -29.98 20.76 -6.13
CA LYS A 74 -28.97 20.46 -7.16
C LYS A 74 -27.55 20.50 -6.60
N GLU A 75 -27.26 21.48 -5.75
CA GLU A 75 -25.99 21.55 -5.02
C GLU A 75 -25.84 20.35 -4.08
N ASN A 76 -26.87 20.05 -3.29
CA ASN A 76 -26.89 18.88 -2.38
C ASN A 76 -26.75 17.56 -3.16
N GLU A 77 -27.27 17.46 -4.39
CA GLU A 77 -27.14 16.30 -5.26
C GLU A 77 -25.68 15.97 -5.55
N LYS A 78 -24.83 16.98 -5.78
CA LYS A 78 -23.38 16.80 -6.00
C LYS A 78 -22.74 16.11 -4.80
N LEU A 79 -23.03 16.62 -3.60
CA LEU A 79 -22.50 16.04 -2.35
C LEU A 79 -23.02 14.62 -2.11
N LEU A 80 -24.30 14.38 -2.37
CA LEU A 80 -24.90 13.05 -2.24
C LEU A 80 -24.29 12.03 -3.19
N LYS A 81 -24.05 12.41 -4.45
CA LYS A 81 -23.37 11.56 -5.43
C LYS A 81 -21.94 11.22 -5.01
N ALA A 82 -21.22 12.22 -4.50
CA ALA A 82 -19.85 12.04 -3.99
C ALA A 82 -19.80 11.12 -2.76
N TYR A 83 -20.67 11.34 -1.77
CA TYR A 83 -20.81 10.47 -0.60
C TYR A 83 -21.11 9.02 -1.02
N ARG A 84 -22.05 8.80 -1.91
CA ARG A 84 -22.41 7.47 -2.43
C ARG A 84 -21.25 6.82 -3.20
N SER A 85 -20.44 7.60 -3.89
CA SER A 85 -19.22 7.08 -4.55
C SER A 85 -18.23 6.54 -3.53
N CYS A 86 -18.10 7.20 -2.36
CA CYS A 86 -17.29 6.71 -1.23
C CYS A 86 -17.84 5.40 -0.65
N LEU A 87 -19.17 5.32 -0.43
CA LEU A 87 -19.80 4.09 0.05
C LEU A 87 -19.52 2.89 -0.86
N ARG A 88 -19.61 3.08 -2.17
CA ARG A 88 -19.27 2.02 -3.15
C ARG A 88 -17.81 1.59 -3.07
N LYS A 89 -16.89 2.53 -2.82
CA LYS A 89 -15.48 2.19 -2.60
C LYS A 89 -15.29 1.40 -1.33
N LEU A 90 -15.83 1.90 -0.23
CA LEU A 90 -15.71 1.28 1.10
C LEU A 90 -16.35 -0.11 1.17
N SER A 91 -17.38 -0.39 0.36
CA SER A 91 -17.95 -1.74 0.26
C SER A 91 -17.03 -2.77 -0.40
N SER A 92 -15.98 -2.35 -1.10
CA SER A 92 -15.05 -3.25 -1.78
C SER A 92 -13.82 -3.60 -0.95
N ARG A 93 -13.32 -2.66 -0.15
CA ARG A 93 -12.16 -2.80 0.75
C ARG A 93 -12.08 -1.63 1.71
N ASP A 94 -11.22 -1.75 2.71
CA ASP A 94 -10.87 -0.64 3.60
C ASP A 94 -10.03 0.42 2.86
N TYR A 95 -10.25 1.68 3.22
CA TYR A 95 -9.50 2.84 2.73
C TYR A 95 -9.12 3.74 3.90
N THR A 96 -7.99 4.45 3.77
CA THR A 96 -7.62 5.51 4.71
C THR A 96 -8.40 6.80 4.44
N ILE A 97 -8.49 7.65 5.46
CA ILE A 97 -9.08 8.99 5.35
C ILE A 97 -8.43 9.76 4.19
N ARG A 98 -7.11 9.72 4.07
CA ARG A 98 -6.37 10.34 2.97
C ARG A 98 -6.79 9.82 1.60
N GLN A 99 -6.90 8.51 1.44
CA GLN A 99 -7.30 7.91 0.15
C GLN A 99 -8.73 8.29 -0.25
N ILE A 100 -9.63 8.46 0.72
CA ILE A 100 -10.99 8.94 0.47
C ILE A 100 -10.99 10.44 0.13
N LYS A 101 -10.21 11.27 0.84
CA LYS A 101 -10.04 12.68 0.48
C LYS A 101 -9.51 12.85 -0.93
N ASP A 102 -8.47 12.09 -1.31
CA ASP A 102 -7.90 12.10 -2.67
C ASP A 102 -8.93 11.68 -3.73
N HIS A 103 -9.84 10.75 -3.38
CA HIS A 103 -10.93 10.36 -4.27
C HIS A 103 -11.97 11.47 -4.45
N LEU A 104 -12.29 12.19 -3.38
CA LEU A 104 -13.26 13.29 -3.40
C LEU A 104 -12.70 14.52 -4.13
N TYR A 105 -11.43 14.87 -3.92
CA TYR A 105 -10.79 15.97 -4.66
C TYR A 105 -10.77 15.74 -6.19
N LYS A 106 -10.65 14.48 -6.63
CA LYS A 106 -10.77 14.15 -8.07
C LYS A 106 -12.16 14.36 -8.66
N GLN A 107 -13.17 14.58 -7.83
CA GLN A 107 -14.54 14.91 -8.24
C GLN A 107 -14.80 16.42 -8.17
N GLU A 108 -13.74 17.23 -8.10
CA GLU A 108 -13.81 18.69 -8.11
C GLU A 108 -14.64 19.27 -6.94
N LEU A 109 -14.57 18.61 -5.79
CA LEU A 109 -15.18 19.07 -4.54
C LEU A 109 -14.25 20.07 -3.85
N HIS A 110 -14.84 21.11 -3.24
CA HIS A 110 -14.12 22.04 -2.41
C HIS A 110 -13.73 21.41 -1.06
N LYS A 111 -12.74 22.01 -0.39
CA LYS A 111 -12.19 21.47 0.86
C LYS A 111 -13.27 21.23 1.92
N ASP A 112 -14.17 22.18 2.09
CA ASP A 112 -15.21 22.09 3.13
C ASP A 112 -16.22 20.97 2.82
N GLU A 113 -16.56 20.76 1.55
CA GLU A 113 -17.41 19.66 1.07
C GLU A 113 -16.74 18.31 1.34
N VAL A 114 -15.42 18.21 1.09
CA VAL A 114 -14.63 16.99 1.35
C VAL A 114 -14.61 16.68 2.85
N GLU A 115 -14.31 17.68 3.70
CA GLU A 115 -14.27 17.50 5.15
C GLU A 115 -15.65 17.10 5.71
N GLN A 116 -16.73 17.68 5.21
CA GLN A 116 -18.10 17.32 5.59
C GLN A 116 -18.41 15.84 5.28
N ILE A 117 -18.08 15.39 4.07
CA ILE A 117 -18.29 13.99 3.67
C ILE A 117 -17.45 13.05 4.51
N VAL A 118 -16.17 13.37 4.73
CA VAL A 118 -15.26 12.56 5.52
C VAL A 118 -15.71 12.48 6.98
N ALA A 119 -16.10 13.61 7.58
CA ALA A 119 -16.64 13.63 8.95
C ALA A 119 -17.88 12.74 9.10
N LYS A 120 -18.78 12.76 8.12
CA LYS A 120 -19.96 11.88 8.08
C LYS A 120 -19.57 10.40 8.01
N LEU A 121 -18.60 10.04 7.17
CA LEU A 121 -18.10 8.66 7.07
C LEU A 121 -17.44 8.18 8.35
N ILE A 122 -16.68 9.04 9.04
CA ILE A 122 -16.06 8.75 10.34
C ILE A 122 -17.15 8.55 11.42
N ALA A 123 -18.13 9.46 11.46
CA ALA A 123 -19.22 9.38 12.43
C ALA A 123 -20.04 8.09 12.32
N TYR A 124 -20.17 7.54 11.12
CA TYR A 124 -20.79 6.24 10.88
C TYR A 124 -19.84 5.04 11.05
N GLY A 125 -18.59 5.25 11.48
CA GLY A 125 -17.60 4.18 11.65
C GLY A 125 -17.16 3.50 10.37
N LEU A 126 -17.35 4.15 9.21
CA LEU A 126 -16.98 3.65 7.89
C LEU A 126 -15.53 4.01 7.52
N LEU A 127 -14.95 4.99 8.21
CA LEU A 127 -13.54 5.39 8.12
C LEU A 127 -12.94 5.42 9.52
N ASP A 128 -11.85 4.69 9.69
CA ASP A 128 -11.12 4.57 10.94
C ASP A 128 -9.67 4.21 10.62
N ASP A 129 -8.78 5.20 10.63
CA ASP A 129 -7.37 5.01 10.29
C ASP A 129 -6.63 4.20 11.35
N GLU A 130 -7.08 4.21 12.62
CA GLU A 130 -6.50 3.39 13.68
C GLU A 130 -6.78 1.91 13.43
N LYS A 131 -8.03 1.56 13.23
CA LYS A 131 -8.43 0.19 12.89
C LYS A 131 -7.80 -0.29 11.60
N TYR A 132 -7.72 0.59 10.60
CA TYR A 132 -7.02 0.32 9.34
C TYR A 132 -5.54 -0.02 9.59
N ALA A 133 -4.83 0.82 10.37
CA ALA A 133 -3.42 0.62 10.70
C ALA A 133 -3.21 -0.71 11.43
N GLN A 134 -4.01 -1.03 12.45
CA GLN A 134 -3.93 -2.28 13.21
C GLN A 134 -4.11 -3.51 12.32
N ASN A 135 -5.11 -3.51 11.46
CA ASN A 135 -5.36 -4.60 10.51
C ASN A 135 -4.19 -4.76 9.52
N ARG A 136 -3.66 -3.64 8.99
CA ARG A 136 -2.53 -3.67 8.06
C ARG A 136 -1.23 -4.10 8.70
N ILE A 137 -0.94 -3.63 9.92
CA ILE A 137 0.22 -4.07 10.69
C ILE A 137 0.16 -5.58 10.88
N SER A 138 -0.96 -6.11 11.36
CA SER A 138 -1.14 -7.54 11.55
C SER A 138 -0.95 -8.34 10.26
N TYR A 139 -1.52 -7.89 9.16
CA TYR A 139 -1.37 -8.53 7.85
C TYR A 139 0.08 -8.54 7.35
N TYR A 140 0.77 -7.40 7.43
CA TYR A 140 2.16 -7.27 6.98
C TYR A 140 3.14 -8.00 7.90
N ASP A 141 2.87 -8.02 9.21
CA ASP A 141 3.65 -8.75 10.19
C ASP A 141 3.60 -10.26 9.93
N ASN A 142 2.42 -10.79 9.66
CA ASN A 142 2.22 -12.19 9.27
C ASN A 142 2.83 -12.53 7.89
N SER A 143 3.08 -11.53 7.06
CA SER A 143 3.77 -11.67 5.77
C SER A 143 5.30 -11.58 5.91
N PHE A 144 5.83 -11.56 7.12
CA PHE A 144 7.26 -11.44 7.45
C PHE A 144 7.91 -10.16 6.93
N MET A 145 7.17 -9.06 6.83
CA MET A 145 7.73 -7.74 6.52
C MET A 145 8.44 -7.15 7.74
N SER A 146 9.58 -6.48 7.53
CA SER A 146 10.26 -5.75 8.60
C SER A 146 9.39 -4.58 9.10
N ALA A 147 9.60 -4.17 10.35
CA ALA A 147 8.91 -3.00 10.92
C ALA A 147 9.13 -1.75 10.07
N LYS A 148 10.33 -1.57 9.49
CA LYS A 148 10.65 -0.47 8.59
C LYS A 148 9.81 -0.49 7.31
N GLN A 149 9.65 -1.67 6.69
CA GLN A 149 8.80 -1.81 5.49
C GLN A 149 7.33 -1.56 5.81
N ILE A 150 6.85 -2.06 6.97
CA ILE A 150 5.47 -1.82 7.42
C ILE A 150 5.22 -0.32 7.58
N ARG A 151 6.12 0.39 8.29
CA ARG A 151 6.05 1.85 8.45
C ARG A 151 5.97 2.55 7.09
N GLN A 152 6.90 2.25 6.19
CA GLN A 152 6.94 2.89 4.87
C GLN A 152 5.64 2.68 4.06
N LYS A 153 5.03 1.49 4.16
CA LYS A 153 3.75 1.20 3.51
C LYS A 153 2.62 2.03 4.11
N LEU A 154 2.51 2.05 5.44
CA LEU A 154 1.45 2.81 6.13
C LEU A 154 1.56 4.31 5.87
N THR A 155 2.78 4.89 5.92
CA THR A 155 3.01 6.30 5.57
C THR A 155 2.62 6.58 4.12
N LYS A 156 2.95 5.68 3.18
CA LYS A 156 2.54 5.80 1.77
C LYS A 156 1.02 5.71 1.60
N GLU A 157 0.35 4.89 2.40
CA GLU A 157 -1.12 4.76 2.43
C GLU A 157 -1.79 5.96 3.09
N GLY A 158 -1.01 6.84 3.73
CA GLY A 158 -1.46 8.11 4.30
C GLY A 158 -1.85 8.05 5.77
N ILE A 159 -1.39 7.02 6.48
CA ILE A 159 -1.52 6.94 7.94
C ILE A 159 -0.54 7.91 8.59
N ASP A 160 -1.01 8.61 9.62
CA ASP A 160 -0.21 9.54 10.42
C ASP A 160 0.93 8.84 11.16
N ASP A 161 2.11 9.45 11.21
CA ASP A 161 3.30 8.85 11.82
C ASP A 161 3.10 8.55 13.31
N LYS A 162 2.39 9.40 14.05
CA LYS A 162 2.07 9.16 15.46
C LYS A 162 1.21 7.91 15.61
N LEU A 163 0.20 7.76 14.76
CA LEU A 163 -0.68 6.60 14.78
C LEU A 163 0.10 5.30 14.45
N ILE A 164 1.07 5.40 13.53
CA ILE A 164 1.99 4.29 13.23
C ILE A 164 2.83 3.96 14.47
N ASP A 165 3.42 4.95 15.15
CA ASP A 165 4.25 4.75 16.34
C ASP A 165 3.47 4.17 17.52
N ASP A 166 2.22 4.55 17.67
CA ASP A 166 1.34 4.04 18.72
C ASP A 166 1.00 2.55 18.51
N ASN A 167 0.88 2.10 17.27
CA ASN A 167 0.41 0.76 16.91
C ASN A 167 1.54 -0.20 16.48
N LEU A 168 2.61 0.29 15.83
CA LEU A 168 3.73 -0.54 15.35
C LEU A 168 4.85 -0.55 16.39
N LYS A 169 4.83 -1.50 17.33
CA LYS A 169 5.89 -1.66 18.30
C LYS A 169 7.01 -2.53 17.74
N TYR A 170 8.26 -2.07 17.93
CA TYR A 170 9.43 -2.85 17.57
C TYR A 170 9.66 -3.98 18.58
N ASP A 171 9.75 -5.21 18.09
CA ASP A 171 10.12 -6.39 18.85
C ASP A 171 11.30 -7.07 18.17
N ARG A 172 12.48 -7.09 18.83
CA ARG A 172 13.71 -7.65 18.29
C ARG A 172 13.57 -9.14 17.95
N ASN A 173 12.89 -9.91 18.80
CA ASN A 173 12.73 -11.36 18.57
C ASN A 173 11.85 -11.63 17.35
N ARG A 174 10.80 -10.87 17.17
CA ARG A 174 9.96 -10.96 15.97
C ARG A 174 10.71 -10.54 14.71
N GLU A 175 11.45 -9.43 14.76
CA GLU A 175 12.29 -9.00 13.63
C GLU A 175 13.36 -10.04 13.27
N TYR A 176 13.97 -10.68 14.27
CA TYR A 176 14.91 -11.78 14.05
C TYR A 176 14.25 -12.95 13.29
N LEU A 177 13.08 -13.42 13.73
CA LEU A 177 12.36 -14.51 13.08
C LEU A 177 11.98 -14.18 11.63
N LYS A 178 11.53 -12.94 11.38
CA LYS A 178 11.19 -12.45 10.03
C LYS A 178 12.43 -12.43 9.13
N ALA A 179 13.53 -11.85 9.63
CA ALA A 179 14.78 -11.74 8.88
C ALA A 179 15.38 -13.12 8.59
N LYS A 180 15.34 -14.05 9.56
CA LYS A 180 15.79 -15.43 9.39
C LYS A 180 15.00 -16.17 8.32
N ASN A 181 13.67 -16.12 8.40
CA ASN A 181 12.81 -16.72 7.38
C ASN A 181 13.09 -16.13 5.98
N ARG A 182 13.32 -14.82 5.91
CA ARG A 182 13.66 -14.14 4.66
C ARG A 182 15.02 -14.57 4.13
N ALA A 183 16.05 -14.66 5.00
CA ALA A 183 17.38 -15.10 4.64
C ALA A 183 17.38 -16.53 4.09
N GLU A 184 16.70 -17.47 4.76
CA GLU A 184 16.57 -18.86 4.32
C GLU A 184 15.93 -18.97 2.93
N LYS A 185 14.87 -18.18 2.67
CA LYS A 185 14.25 -18.12 1.33
C LYS A 185 15.20 -17.57 0.27
N LEU A 186 15.99 -16.54 0.61
CA LEU A 186 16.97 -15.96 -0.30
C LEU A 186 18.09 -16.95 -0.62
N VAL A 187 18.62 -17.65 0.38
CA VAL A 187 19.65 -18.70 0.21
C VAL A 187 19.15 -19.78 -0.74
N LYS A 188 17.93 -20.29 -0.54
CA LYS A 188 17.32 -21.31 -1.42
C LYS A 188 17.17 -20.87 -2.89
N THR A 189 17.11 -19.59 -3.16
CA THR A 189 16.92 -19.04 -4.54
C THR A 189 18.20 -18.60 -5.22
N MET A 190 19.31 -18.47 -4.47
CA MET A 190 20.57 -17.91 -4.97
C MET A 190 21.67 -18.95 -5.18
N HIS A 191 21.35 -20.09 -5.82
CA HIS A 191 22.25 -21.26 -5.94
C HIS A 191 23.52 -21.07 -6.80
N ASN A 192 23.62 -20.01 -7.59
CA ASN A 192 24.71 -19.83 -8.57
C ASN A 192 25.71 -18.73 -8.15
N LYS A 193 26.01 -18.64 -6.86
CA LYS A 193 26.96 -17.67 -6.31
C LYS A 193 27.99 -18.35 -5.43
N SER A 194 29.25 -17.86 -5.46
CA SER A 194 30.22 -18.26 -4.45
C SER A 194 29.71 -17.94 -3.04
N LEU A 195 30.18 -18.65 -2.02
CA LEU A 195 29.75 -18.48 -0.65
C LEU A 195 29.85 -17.01 -0.17
N LYS A 196 30.96 -16.35 -0.51
CA LYS A 196 31.17 -14.93 -0.18
C LYS A 196 30.15 -14.03 -0.90
N ALA A 197 29.92 -14.27 -2.20
CA ALA A 197 28.94 -13.49 -2.97
C ALA A 197 27.50 -13.77 -2.54
N LEU A 198 27.19 -15.00 -2.10
CA LEU A 198 25.91 -15.37 -1.52
C LEU A 198 25.65 -14.60 -0.23
N LYS A 199 26.59 -14.67 0.74
CA LYS A 199 26.50 -13.93 2.01
C LYS A 199 26.28 -12.45 1.78
N GLN A 200 27.09 -11.83 0.94
CA GLN A 200 26.95 -10.40 0.61
C GLN A 200 25.62 -10.06 -0.06
N SER A 201 25.14 -10.93 -0.93
CA SER A 201 23.85 -10.73 -1.61
C SER A 201 22.66 -10.82 -0.65
N VAL A 202 22.71 -11.77 0.30
CA VAL A 202 21.67 -11.90 1.32
C VAL A 202 21.68 -10.71 2.27
N LEU A 203 22.86 -10.25 2.74
CA LEU A 203 23.00 -9.03 3.54
C LEU A 203 22.41 -7.81 2.84
N THR A 204 22.80 -7.60 1.60
CA THR A 204 22.30 -6.46 0.79
C THR A 204 20.78 -6.53 0.65
N ARG A 205 20.23 -7.71 0.46
CA ARG A 205 18.79 -7.87 0.29
C ARG A 205 18.02 -7.68 1.60
N LEU A 206 18.52 -8.20 2.72
CA LEU A 206 17.94 -7.97 4.04
C LEU A 206 17.94 -6.48 4.42
N ALA A 207 19.04 -5.78 4.13
CA ALA A 207 19.13 -4.33 4.34
C ALA A 207 18.12 -3.56 3.46
N ALA A 208 17.96 -3.95 2.19
CA ALA A 208 16.93 -3.39 1.30
C ALA A 208 15.50 -3.69 1.76
N ASP A 209 15.29 -4.86 2.37
CA ASP A 209 14.04 -5.25 3.00
C ASP A 209 13.84 -4.56 4.38
N GLY A 210 14.79 -3.71 4.81
CA GLY A 210 14.66 -2.83 5.97
C GLY A 210 15.10 -3.40 7.31
N PHE A 211 15.71 -4.59 7.32
CA PHE A 211 16.32 -5.17 8.53
C PHE A 211 17.63 -4.47 8.89
N SER A 212 17.96 -4.37 10.19
CA SER A 212 19.23 -3.76 10.62
C SER A 212 20.44 -4.59 10.17
N TYR A 213 21.59 -3.90 10.01
CA TYR A 213 22.82 -4.56 9.60
C TYR A 213 23.28 -5.59 10.67
N GLU A 214 23.19 -5.21 11.94
CA GLU A 214 23.59 -6.08 13.06
C GLU A 214 22.77 -7.37 13.05
N LEU A 215 21.44 -7.25 12.96
CA LEU A 215 20.54 -8.40 12.90
C LEU A 215 20.80 -9.28 11.68
N SER A 216 21.01 -8.65 10.53
CA SER A 216 21.28 -9.36 9.28
C SER A 216 22.59 -10.13 9.35
N ASN A 217 23.63 -9.54 9.97
CA ASN A 217 24.94 -10.16 10.11
C ASN A 217 24.92 -11.30 11.13
N GLU A 218 24.19 -11.14 12.25
CA GLU A 218 23.93 -12.20 13.23
C GLU A 218 23.35 -13.44 12.54
N ILE A 219 22.28 -13.26 11.77
CA ILE A 219 21.59 -14.33 11.05
C ILE A 219 22.51 -15.01 10.02
N ILE A 220 23.28 -14.23 9.25
CA ILE A 220 24.22 -14.79 8.25
C ILE A 220 25.31 -15.63 8.89
N ASN A 221 25.75 -15.28 10.11
CA ASN A 221 26.75 -16.05 10.84
C ASN A 221 26.17 -17.32 11.45
N GLU A 222 24.89 -17.30 11.85
CA GLU A 222 24.20 -18.47 12.38
C GLU A 222 23.76 -19.46 11.29
N LEU A 223 23.45 -18.93 10.09
CA LEU A 223 23.17 -19.79 8.95
C LEU A 223 24.47 -20.48 8.55
N GLU A 224 24.59 -21.76 8.82
CA GLU A 224 25.68 -22.62 8.30
C GLU A 224 25.55 -22.70 6.77
N LEU A 225 25.96 -21.60 6.11
CA LEU A 225 25.95 -21.53 4.67
C LEU A 225 27.10 -22.36 4.14
N SER A 226 26.82 -23.57 3.67
CA SER A 226 27.71 -24.37 2.84
C SER A 226 27.30 -24.18 1.38
N ASN A 227 28.28 -24.21 0.52
CA ASN A 227 28.04 -24.38 -0.90
C ASN A 227 28.74 -25.69 -1.34
N ASP A 228 28.04 -26.79 -1.18
CA ASP A 228 28.55 -28.14 -1.50
C ASP A 228 29.00 -28.25 -2.96
N ASN A 229 28.56 -27.33 -3.81
CA ASN A 229 28.90 -27.26 -5.22
C ASN A 229 29.85 -26.10 -5.56
N GLU A 230 30.57 -25.53 -4.58
CA GLU A 230 31.44 -24.36 -4.83
C GLU A 230 32.55 -24.67 -5.81
N ASP A 231 33.12 -25.86 -5.76
CA ASP A 231 34.15 -26.30 -6.70
C ASP A 231 33.59 -26.47 -8.13
N GLU A 232 32.42 -27.06 -8.28
CA GLU A 232 31.73 -27.16 -9.58
C GLU A 232 31.39 -25.78 -10.14
N LEU A 233 30.94 -24.87 -9.28
CA LEU A 233 30.63 -23.50 -9.67
C LEU A 233 31.90 -22.74 -10.09
N LEU A 234 32.99 -22.91 -9.35
CA LEU A 234 34.29 -22.33 -9.67
C LEU A 234 34.78 -22.83 -11.04
N GLN A 235 34.72 -24.15 -11.29
CA GLN A 235 35.09 -24.74 -12.58
C GLN A 235 34.24 -24.19 -13.72
N LYS A 236 32.93 -24.11 -13.52
CA LYS A 236 32.01 -23.53 -14.51
C LYS A 236 32.31 -22.08 -14.84
N GLU A 237 32.58 -21.27 -13.82
CA GLU A 237 32.90 -19.84 -13.99
C GLU A 237 34.31 -19.64 -14.57
N TYR A 238 35.27 -20.50 -14.22
CA TYR A 238 36.58 -20.57 -14.83
C TYR A 238 36.48 -20.82 -16.35
N ASN A 239 35.77 -21.86 -16.77
CA ASN A 239 35.58 -22.23 -18.17
C ASN A 239 34.90 -21.10 -18.97
N LYS A 240 33.95 -20.39 -18.37
CA LYS A 240 33.35 -19.19 -19.00
C LYS A 240 34.37 -18.06 -19.16
N ALA A 241 35.15 -17.80 -18.13
CA ALA A 241 36.17 -16.77 -18.15
C ALA A 241 37.31 -17.12 -19.16
N LEU A 242 37.74 -18.37 -19.17
CA LEU A 242 38.76 -18.89 -20.10
C LEU A 242 38.29 -18.66 -21.54
N LYS A 243 37.12 -19.13 -21.93
CA LYS A 243 36.52 -18.93 -23.27
C LYS A 243 36.40 -17.46 -23.67
N LYS A 244 36.24 -16.56 -22.71
CA LYS A 244 36.16 -15.12 -22.96
C LYS A 244 37.53 -14.49 -23.18
N TYR A 245 38.51 -14.85 -22.34
CA TYR A 245 39.78 -14.14 -22.28
C TYR A 245 40.85 -14.73 -23.22
N THR A 246 40.87 -16.03 -23.53
CA THR A 246 41.77 -16.65 -24.49
C THR A 246 41.70 -16.06 -25.90
N LYS A 247 40.60 -15.38 -26.24
CA LYS A 247 40.48 -14.67 -27.52
C LYS A 247 41.42 -13.45 -27.67
N ARG A 248 42.00 -12.95 -26.54
CA ARG A 248 42.76 -11.66 -26.54
C ARG A 248 44.01 -11.70 -25.69
N TYR A 249 44.16 -12.71 -24.82
CA TYR A 249 45.26 -12.75 -23.86
C TYR A 249 45.86 -14.16 -23.81
N GLU A 250 47.15 -14.24 -23.58
CA GLU A 250 47.93 -15.48 -23.46
C GLU A 250 48.86 -15.41 -22.26
N GLY A 251 49.39 -16.57 -21.83
CA GLY A 251 50.41 -16.68 -20.79
C GLY A 251 50.04 -15.99 -19.47
N TYR A 252 50.91 -15.15 -18.99
CA TYR A 252 50.79 -14.48 -17.68
C TYR A 252 49.58 -13.53 -17.64
N ASP A 253 49.32 -12.78 -18.70
CA ASP A 253 48.23 -11.82 -18.79
C ASP A 253 46.86 -12.53 -18.71
N LEU A 254 46.73 -13.66 -19.38
CA LEU A 254 45.53 -14.49 -19.31
C LEU A 254 45.29 -14.95 -17.88
N LYS A 255 46.31 -15.46 -17.18
CA LYS A 255 46.21 -15.90 -15.77
C LYS A 255 45.76 -14.77 -14.85
N GLN A 256 46.33 -13.59 -14.99
CA GLN A 256 45.95 -12.44 -14.20
C GLN A 256 44.45 -12.07 -14.40
N ARG A 257 43.99 -12.09 -15.67
CA ARG A 257 42.60 -11.79 -16.01
C ARG A 257 41.63 -12.84 -15.46
N LEU A 258 41.98 -14.11 -15.55
CA LEU A 258 41.17 -15.21 -14.97
C LEU A 258 41.10 -15.07 -13.45
N TYR A 259 42.25 -14.87 -12.80
CA TYR A 259 42.32 -14.66 -11.36
C TYR A 259 41.44 -13.49 -10.89
N ALA A 260 41.62 -12.32 -11.52
CA ALA A 260 40.87 -11.13 -11.20
C ALA A 260 39.33 -11.32 -11.42
N SER A 261 38.97 -12.01 -12.50
CA SER A 261 37.58 -12.31 -12.81
C SER A 261 36.89 -13.21 -11.76
N LEU A 262 37.61 -14.24 -11.29
CA LEU A 262 37.09 -15.17 -10.29
C LEU A 262 37.08 -14.54 -8.88
N MET A 263 38.10 -13.74 -8.55
CA MET A 263 38.12 -12.94 -7.32
C MET A 263 36.93 -11.97 -7.25
N ALA A 264 36.61 -11.30 -8.34
CA ALA A 264 35.47 -10.39 -8.43
C ALA A 264 34.12 -11.13 -8.23
N LYS A 265 34.05 -12.43 -8.53
CA LYS A 265 32.90 -13.29 -8.24
C LYS A 265 32.86 -13.83 -6.81
N GLY A 266 33.89 -13.52 -6.01
CA GLY A 266 33.96 -13.83 -4.59
C GLY A 266 34.47 -15.22 -4.25
N PHE A 267 35.13 -15.93 -5.18
CA PHE A 267 35.82 -17.19 -4.89
C PHE A 267 37.06 -16.96 -4.04
N ARG A 268 37.50 -17.97 -3.27
CA ARG A 268 38.69 -17.89 -2.42
C ARG A 268 39.96 -17.91 -3.27
N SER A 269 40.94 -17.09 -2.88
CA SER A 269 42.23 -17.02 -3.56
C SER A 269 42.92 -18.37 -3.72
N GLU A 270 42.85 -19.23 -2.68
CA GLU A 270 43.44 -20.55 -2.67
C GLU A 270 42.79 -21.46 -3.74
N ASP A 271 41.48 -21.49 -3.79
CA ASP A 271 40.75 -22.32 -4.75
C ASP A 271 40.99 -21.84 -6.20
N ILE A 272 41.07 -20.53 -6.40
CA ILE A 272 41.44 -19.96 -7.72
C ILE A 272 42.83 -20.33 -8.12
N ARG A 273 43.83 -20.28 -7.22
CA ARG A 273 45.20 -20.68 -7.51
C ARG A 273 45.25 -22.15 -7.87
N ARG A 274 44.61 -23.01 -7.08
CA ARG A 274 44.54 -24.46 -7.33
C ARG A 274 44.02 -24.78 -8.73
N ILE A 275 42.95 -24.16 -9.17
CA ILE A 275 42.41 -24.40 -10.53
C ILE A 275 43.33 -23.88 -11.65
N LEU A 276 44.02 -22.76 -11.41
CA LEU A 276 44.96 -22.20 -12.36
C LEU A 276 46.27 -22.98 -12.47
N GLU A 277 46.66 -23.78 -11.45
CA GLU A 277 47.85 -24.62 -11.41
C GLU A 277 47.60 -26.02 -12.02
N VAL A 278 46.46 -26.62 -11.74
CA VAL A 278 46.08 -27.94 -12.29
C VAL A 278 46.03 -27.94 -13.82
N GLU A 279 45.55 -26.86 -14.41
CA GLU A 279 45.46 -26.71 -15.87
C GLU A 279 46.82 -26.52 -16.53
N ASN A 280 47.85 -26.06 -15.79
CA ASN A 280 49.20 -25.94 -16.33
C ASN A 280 49.94 -27.29 -16.37
N GLY A 281 49.53 -28.25 -15.56
CA GLY A 281 50.07 -29.62 -15.58
C GLY A 281 49.54 -30.52 -16.69
N GLN A 282 48.45 -30.10 -17.35
CA GLN A 282 47.82 -30.84 -18.45
C GLN A 282 48.23 -30.37 -19.85
N THR A 283 49.00 -29.25 -19.94
CA THR A 283 49.50 -28.66 -21.21
C THR A 283 51.01 -28.80 -21.36
N GLY A 284 51.67 -29.69 -20.60
CA GLY A 284 53.06 -30.03 -20.71
C GLY A 284 53.30 -31.36 -21.45
#